data_7b561f13a9cf70fab8a2ee7398d027ab
#
_entry.id   7b561f13a9cf70fab8a2ee7398d027ab
#
_cell.length_a   1.000
_cell.length_b   1.000
_cell.length_c   1.000
_cell.angle_alpha   90.00
_cell.angle_beta   90.00
_cell.angle_gamma   90.00
#
_symmetry.space_group_name_H-M   'P 1'
#
loop_
_entity.id
_entity.type
_entity.pdbx_description
1 polymer ?
#
loop_
_entity_poly.entity_id
_entity_poly.type
_entity_poly.pdbx_seq_one_letter_code
_entity_poly.pdbx_strand_id
1 'polypeptide(L)'
;PAQHHGRPYWLELLHRCALYAGVGSLVPMSMLGVPLSRSSALWRAAGLSFEEAVALHRALGHLMMGLLTFHAIGYMVAWLSESSEVLPDELTDWLRCGREHRCQHINNLAGLIAWLAGLLLWATSLRCFRRRRYDVFFIAHQLHFVFFGFGAIHWPTCICFAAPAVVFYTADLAMRLHVRVRVVATARAH
;
A
#
# COMPACT_ATOMS: atom_id res chain seq x y z
N PRO A 1 -5.29 7.09 34.32
CA PRO A 1 -5.70 8.39 33.84
C PRO A 1 -4.47 9.32 33.94
N ALA A 2 -3.49 9.12 33.05
CA ALA A 2 -2.28 9.92 33.00
C ALA A 2 -2.43 10.95 31.89
N GLN A 3 -2.66 12.18 32.33
CA GLN A 3 -2.14 13.43 31.78
C GLN A 3 -2.12 13.65 30.26
N HIS A 4 -3.29 13.88 29.66
CA HIS A 4 -3.42 14.61 28.40
C HIS A 4 -3.39 16.15 28.62
N HIS A 5 -2.71 16.63 29.66
CA HIS A 5 -2.62 18.05 29.98
C HIS A 5 -1.33 18.62 29.39
N GLY A 6 -1.39 19.13 28.15
CA GLY A 6 -0.32 19.94 27.61
C GLY A 6 -0.03 19.85 26.10
N ARG A 7 -0.61 18.92 25.35
CA ARG A 7 -0.37 18.91 23.90
C ARG A 7 -1.05 20.12 23.22
N PRO A 8 -0.36 20.88 22.39
CA PRO A 8 -0.97 21.98 21.66
C PRO A 8 -2.05 21.45 20.69
N TYR A 9 -3.16 22.18 20.57
CA TYR A 9 -4.32 21.78 19.76
C TYR A 9 -3.97 21.41 18.31
N TRP A 10 -3.02 22.12 17.69
CA TRP A 10 -2.59 21.84 16.33
C TRP A 10 -1.92 20.46 16.19
N LEU A 11 -1.22 19.99 17.23
CA LEU A 11 -0.56 18.69 17.23
C LEU A 11 -1.58 17.54 17.33
N GLU A 12 -2.60 17.71 18.16
CA GLU A 12 -3.72 16.77 18.24
C GLU A 12 -4.48 16.71 16.90
N LEU A 13 -4.71 17.87 16.28
CA LEU A 13 -5.35 17.93 14.96
C LEU A 13 -4.50 17.23 13.90
N LEU A 14 -3.19 17.49 13.87
CA LEU A 14 -2.26 16.83 12.94
C LEU A 14 -2.30 15.31 13.11
N HIS A 15 -2.23 14.83 14.35
CA HIS A 15 -2.29 13.40 14.66
C HIS A 15 -3.58 12.75 14.15
N ARG A 16 -4.72 13.38 14.37
CA ARG A 16 -6.02 12.90 13.86
C ARG A 16 -6.09 12.92 12.34
N CYS A 17 -5.63 14.00 11.71
CA CYS A 17 -5.58 14.08 10.24
C CYS A 17 -4.65 13.00 9.65
N ALA A 18 -3.51 12.75 10.28
CA ALA A 18 -2.59 11.70 9.87
C ALA A 18 -3.23 10.30 10.00
N LEU A 19 -3.95 10.04 11.10
CA LEU A 19 -4.71 8.80 11.27
C LEU A 19 -5.74 8.60 10.15
N TYR A 20 -6.57 9.61 9.89
CA TYR A 20 -7.59 9.52 8.84
C TYR A 20 -7.00 9.39 7.43
N ALA A 21 -5.83 9.98 7.17
CA ALA A 21 -5.12 9.80 5.91
C ALA A 21 -4.65 8.34 5.74
N GLY A 22 -4.13 7.71 6.80
CA GLY A 22 -3.79 6.29 6.80
C GLY A 22 -5.00 5.40 6.50
N VAL A 23 -6.11 5.62 7.19
CA VAL A 23 -7.37 4.88 6.94
C VAL A 23 -7.89 5.15 5.53
N GLY A 24 -7.89 6.40 5.09
CA GLY A 24 -8.35 6.79 3.74
C GLY A 24 -7.52 6.18 2.61
N SER A 25 -6.26 5.86 2.86
CA SER A 25 -5.40 5.20 1.87
C SER A 25 -5.80 3.76 1.54
N LEU A 26 -6.60 3.11 2.40
CA LEU A 26 -7.06 1.73 2.20
C LEU A 26 -7.96 1.59 0.95
N VAL A 27 -8.74 2.62 0.62
CA VAL A 27 -9.62 2.61 -0.56
C VAL A 27 -8.81 2.54 -1.86
N PRO A 28 -7.92 3.49 -2.17
CA PRO A 28 -7.09 3.37 -3.37
C PRO A 28 -6.17 2.13 -3.32
N MET A 29 -5.72 1.70 -2.14
CA MET A 29 -4.91 0.50 -1.98
C MET A 29 -5.65 -0.76 -2.45
N SER A 30 -6.92 -0.93 -2.09
CA SER A 30 -7.74 -2.08 -2.52
C SER A 30 -7.91 -2.16 -4.03
N MET A 31 -7.98 -1.02 -4.71
CA MET A 31 -8.12 -0.96 -6.17
C MET A 31 -6.80 -1.14 -6.92
N LEU A 32 -5.66 -0.78 -6.31
CA LEU A 32 -4.34 -0.91 -6.92
C LEU A 32 -3.89 -2.37 -7.11
N GLY A 33 -4.39 -3.29 -6.28
CA GLY A 33 -4.12 -4.72 -6.41
C GLY A 33 -4.89 -5.39 -7.58
N VAL A 34 -5.83 -4.70 -8.23
CA VAL A 34 -6.52 -5.25 -9.41
C VAL A 34 -5.53 -5.32 -10.58
N PRO A 35 -5.38 -6.50 -11.24
CA PRO A 35 -4.34 -6.69 -12.24
C PRO A 35 -4.58 -5.85 -13.49
N LEU A 36 -3.54 -5.12 -13.89
CA LEU A 36 -3.51 -4.39 -15.15
C LEU A 36 -3.04 -5.32 -16.28
N SER A 37 -3.98 -5.93 -16.97
CA SER A 37 -3.68 -6.68 -18.19
C SER A 37 -4.60 -6.28 -19.34
N ARG A 38 -4.08 -6.30 -20.57
CA ARG A 38 -4.87 -6.01 -21.78
C ARG A 38 -6.02 -7.00 -21.99
N SER A 39 -5.90 -8.19 -21.41
CA SER A 39 -6.89 -9.26 -21.51
C SER A 39 -7.81 -9.34 -20.28
N SER A 40 -7.69 -8.42 -19.33
CA SER A 40 -8.51 -8.45 -18.11
C SER A 40 -10.00 -8.32 -18.43
N ALA A 41 -10.76 -9.32 -18.00
CA ALA A 41 -12.21 -9.33 -18.14
C ALA A 41 -12.86 -8.26 -17.26
N LEU A 42 -12.23 -7.94 -16.11
CA LEU A 42 -12.75 -6.99 -15.16
C LEU A 42 -12.81 -5.57 -15.74
N TRP A 43 -11.74 -5.09 -16.37
CA TRP A 43 -11.72 -3.75 -16.96
C TRP A 43 -12.67 -3.64 -18.14
N ARG A 44 -12.78 -4.70 -18.94
CA ARG A 44 -13.78 -4.76 -20.02
C ARG A 44 -15.23 -4.74 -19.49
N ALA A 45 -15.49 -5.48 -18.42
CA ALA A 45 -16.81 -5.46 -17.77
C ALA A 45 -17.13 -4.09 -17.16
N ALA A 46 -16.13 -3.36 -16.70
CA ALA A 46 -16.26 -1.98 -16.22
C ALA A 46 -16.37 -0.95 -17.37
N GLY A 47 -16.29 -1.37 -18.63
CA GLY A 47 -16.31 -0.48 -19.78
C GLY A 47 -15.05 0.36 -19.98
N LEU A 48 -13.94 0.01 -19.31
CA LEU A 48 -12.67 0.74 -19.38
C LEU A 48 -11.72 0.12 -20.38
N SER A 49 -11.11 0.95 -21.21
CA SER A 49 -9.96 0.58 -22.03
C SER A 49 -8.73 0.32 -21.17
N PHE A 50 -7.74 -0.38 -21.71
CA PHE A 50 -6.48 -0.63 -21.02
C PHE A 50 -5.76 0.68 -20.64
N GLU A 51 -5.78 1.66 -21.53
CA GLU A 51 -5.16 2.98 -21.31
C GLU A 51 -5.82 3.74 -20.17
N GLU A 52 -7.15 3.69 -20.08
CA GLU A 52 -7.91 4.29 -18.97
C GLU A 52 -7.65 3.57 -17.65
N ALA A 53 -7.60 2.25 -17.65
CA ALA A 53 -7.24 1.46 -16.49
C ALA A 53 -5.82 1.79 -15.98
N VAL A 54 -4.84 1.96 -16.88
CA VAL A 54 -3.48 2.41 -16.51
C VAL A 54 -3.48 3.84 -15.98
N ALA A 55 -4.29 4.74 -16.55
CA ALA A 55 -4.41 6.11 -16.07
C ALA A 55 -5.01 6.14 -14.66
N LEU A 56 -6.07 5.36 -14.42
CA LEU A 56 -6.71 5.21 -13.10
C LEU A 56 -5.73 4.63 -12.08
N HIS A 57 -5.02 3.55 -12.40
CA HIS A 57 -4.02 2.95 -11.53
C HIS A 57 -2.96 3.99 -11.10
N ARG A 58 -2.46 4.81 -12.03
CA ARG A 58 -1.49 5.86 -11.69
C ARG A 58 -2.08 6.92 -10.77
N ALA A 59 -3.31 7.36 -11.04
CA ALA A 59 -3.98 8.36 -10.21
C ALA A 59 -4.19 7.84 -8.78
N LEU A 60 -4.67 6.61 -8.65
CA LEU A 60 -4.84 5.94 -7.36
C LEU A 60 -3.50 5.73 -6.64
N GLY A 61 -2.43 5.39 -7.36
CA GLY A 61 -1.09 5.26 -6.80
C GLY A 61 -0.55 6.58 -6.24
N HIS A 62 -0.74 7.69 -6.96
CA HIS A 62 -0.37 9.02 -6.47
C HIS A 62 -1.19 9.42 -5.24
N LEU A 63 -2.50 9.20 -5.26
CA LEU A 63 -3.39 9.49 -4.14
C LEU A 63 -2.99 8.67 -2.90
N MET A 64 -2.83 7.36 -3.05
CA MET A 64 -2.45 6.46 -1.96
C MET A 64 -1.12 6.89 -1.33
N MET A 65 -0.09 7.09 -2.15
CA MET A 65 1.24 7.45 -1.65
C MET A 65 1.27 8.86 -1.03
N GLY A 66 0.47 9.79 -1.54
CA GLY A 66 0.28 11.09 -0.92
C GLY A 66 -0.32 11.00 0.48
N LEU A 67 -1.40 10.22 0.62
CA LEU A 67 -2.07 9.98 1.92
C LEU A 67 -1.15 9.26 2.91
N LEU A 68 -0.44 8.21 2.47
CA LEU A 68 0.49 7.47 3.32
C LEU A 68 1.71 8.29 3.73
N THR A 69 2.21 9.15 2.84
CA THR A 69 3.31 10.05 3.17
C THR A 69 2.88 11.09 4.20
N PHE A 70 1.68 11.65 4.04
CA PHE A 70 1.11 12.55 5.05
C PHE A 70 0.89 11.83 6.39
N HIS A 71 0.37 10.59 6.36
CA HIS A 71 0.23 9.74 7.55
C HIS A 71 1.58 9.53 8.26
N ALA A 72 2.60 9.06 7.55
CA ALA A 72 3.91 8.77 8.13
C ALA A 72 4.59 10.02 8.69
N ILE A 73 4.63 11.11 7.93
CA ILE A 73 5.23 12.38 8.37
C ILE A 73 4.45 12.96 9.54
N GLY A 74 3.12 12.94 9.51
CA GLY A 74 2.28 13.45 10.59
C GLY A 74 2.54 12.75 11.91
N TYR A 75 2.68 11.42 11.91
CA TYR A 75 3.05 10.66 13.10
C TYR A 75 4.48 10.97 13.57
N MET A 76 5.45 11.01 12.65
CA MET A 76 6.83 11.36 13.00
C MET A 76 6.93 12.74 13.65
N VAL A 77 6.24 13.73 13.10
CA VAL A 77 6.19 15.08 13.68
C VAL A 77 5.53 15.06 15.05
N ALA A 78 4.45 14.31 15.22
CA ALA A 78 3.77 14.18 16.50
C ALA A 78 4.70 13.57 17.57
N TRP A 79 5.37 12.48 17.27
CA TRP A 79 6.30 11.80 18.20
C TRP A 79 7.52 12.66 18.54
N LEU A 80 8.17 13.27 17.54
CA LEU A 80 9.33 14.16 17.77
C LEU A 80 8.97 15.42 18.55
N SER A 81 7.73 15.89 18.45
CA SER A 81 7.26 17.05 19.22
C SER A 81 6.97 16.70 20.67
N GLU A 82 6.81 15.44 21.02
CA GLU A 82 6.58 14.97 22.38
C GLU A 82 7.90 14.86 23.16
N SER A 83 8.82 14.07 22.64
CA SER A 83 10.25 14.04 23.04
C SER A 83 11.08 13.28 22.00
N SER A 84 12.39 13.49 22.02
CA SER A 84 13.32 12.76 21.11
C SER A 84 13.38 11.26 21.38
N GLU A 85 12.91 10.79 22.52
CA GLU A 85 12.93 9.38 22.93
C GLU A 85 11.68 8.62 22.48
N VAL A 86 10.57 9.32 22.20
CA VAL A 86 9.29 8.70 21.82
C VAL A 86 9.40 7.99 20.47
N LEU A 87 10.09 8.58 19.49
CA LEU A 87 10.21 7.99 18.16
C LEU A 87 10.91 6.63 18.17
N PRO A 88 12.09 6.44 18.81
CA PRO A 88 12.70 5.12 18.93
C PRO A 88 11.82 4.12 19.69
N ASP A 89 11.17 4.56 20.75
CA ASP A 89 10.31 3.70 21.56
C ASP A 89 9.10 3.21 20.75
N GLU A 90 8.40 4.07 20.04
CA GLU A 90 7.26 3.72 19.16
C GLU A 90 7.67 2.77 18.03
N LEU A 91 8.88 2.92 17.47
CA LEU A 91 9.38 2.02 16.43
C LEU A 91 9.77 0.64 16.96
N THR A 92 10.18 0.53 18.23
CA THR A 92 10.65 -0.73 18.83
C THR A 92 9.63 -1.41 19.75
N ASP A 93 8.48 -0.79 20.00
CA ASP A 93 7.48 -1.26 20.98
C ASP A 93 6.95 -2.67 20.67
N TRP A 94 6.87 -3.05 19.40
CA TRP A 94 6.46 -4.40 19.01
C TRP A 94 7.36 -5.52 19.57
N LEU A 95 8.62 -5.22 19.92
CA LEU A 95 9.56 -6.14 20.58
C LEU A 95 9.28 -6.26 22.09
N ARG A 96 8.59 -5.28 22.67
CA ARG A 96 8.32 -5.19 24.11
C ARG A 96 7.00 -5.81 24.53
N CYS A 97 6.22 -6.34 23.60
CA CYS A 97 4.86 -6.85 23.79
C CYS A 97 4.72 -8.03 24.76
N GLY A 98 5.72 -8.30 25.60
CA GLY A 98 5.76 -9.44 26.53
C GLY A 98 5.35 -9.15 27.97
N ARG A 99 5.07 -7.92 28.38
CA ARG A 99 4.88 -7.59 29.80
C ARG A 99 3.57 -6.92 30.20
N GLU A 100 2.83 -6.30 29.30
CA GLU A 100 1.52 -5.71 29.62
C GLU A 100 0.50 -6.03 28.54
N HIS A 101 -0.70 -6.41 28.94
CA HIS A 101 -1.82 -6.92 28.13
C HIS A 101 -2.40 -5.95 27.06
N ARG A 102 -1.62 -5.02 26.55
CA ARG A 102 -2.00 -4.10 25.48
C ARG A 102 -1.04 -4.21 24.29
N CYS A 103 -0.98 -5.41 23.70
CA CYS A 103 -0.43 -5.49 22.38
C CYS A 103 -1.38 -4.75 21.43
N GLN A 104 -1.08 -3.51 21.13
CA GLN A 104 -1.68 -2.86 19.97
C GLN A 104 -1.21 -3.66 18.77
N HIS A 105 -2.15 -4.12 17.94
CA HIS A 105 -1.84 -4.90 16.71
C HIS A 105 -1.22 -4.02 15.62
N ILE A 106 -0.51 -2.96 15.99
CA ILE A 106 0.14 -2.01 15.08
C ILE A 106 1.65 -2.12 15.27
N ASN A 107 2.34 -2.47 14.19
CA ASN A 107 3.79 -2.55 14.15
C ASN A 107 4.36 -1.36 13.37
N ASN A 108 4.80 -0.32 14.08
CA ASN A 108 5.26 0.91 13.48
C ASN A 108 6.56 0.75 12.66
N LEU A 109 7.45 -0.15 13.06
CA LEU A 109 8.66 -0.47 12.27
C LEU A 109 8.29 -1.09 10.91
N ALA A 110 7.32 -2.01 10.90
CA ALA A 110 6.83 -2.57 9.65
C ALA A 110 6.19 -1.49 8.75
N GLY A 111 5.44 -0.55 9.35
CA GLY A 111 4.90 0.61 8.65
C GLY A 111 5.98 1.49 8.02
N LEU A 112 7.07 1.74 8.74
CA LEU A 112 8.23 2.49 8.21
C LEU A 112 8.86 1.78 7.01
N ILE A 113 9.09 0.47 7.11
CA ILE A 113 9.66 -0.33 6.00
C ILE A 113 8.72 -0.30 4.78
N ALA A 114 7.41 -0.48 5.00
CA ALA A 114 6.41 -0.39 3.94
C ALA A 114 6.44 0.98 3.26
N TRP A 115 6.46 2.07 4.05
CA TRP A 115 6.48 3.42 3.51
C TRP A 115 7.75 3.71 2.69
N LEU A 116 8.93 3.32 3.16
CA LEU A 116 10.19 3.48 2.43
C LEU A 116 10.18 2.69 1.11
N ALA A 117 9.70 1.45 1.13
CA ALA A 117 9.52 0.65 -0.09
C ALA A 117 8.52 1.32 -1.05
N GLY A 118 7.42 1.85 -0.52
CA GLY A 118 6.42 2.62 -1.27
C GLY A 118 6.97 3.90 -1.88
N LEU A 119 7.80 4.66 -1.15
CA LEU A 119 8.45 5.86 -1.68
C LEU A 119 9.37 5.54 -2.86
N LEU A 120 10.16 4.48 -2.75
CA LEU A 120 11.05 4.05 -3.84
C LEU A 120 10.24 3.60 -5.06
N LEU A 121 9.19 2.82 -4.85
CA LEU A 121 8.24 2.41 -5.88
C LEU A 121 7.60 3.65 -6.54
N TRP A 122 7.15 4.61 -5.75
CA TRP A 122 6.50 5.83 -6.24
C TRP A 122 7.46 6.71 -7.04
N ALA A 123 8.66 6.96 -6.52
CA ALA A 123 9.69 7.76 -7.19
C ALA A 123 10.07 7.17 -8.56
N THR A 124 10.28 5.85 -8.63
CA THR A 124 10.63 5.16 -9.89
C THR A 124 9.45 5.10 -10.87
N SER A 125 8.21 5.18 -10.38
CA SER A 125 6.99 5.20 -11.20
C SER A 125 6.67 6.56 -11.82
N LEU A 126 7.35 7.63 -11.40
CA LEU A 126 7.18 8.95 -11.98
C LEU A 126 7.49 8.94 -13.49
N ARG A 127 6.70 9.70 -14.26
CA ARG A 127 6.76 9.69 -15.73
C ARG A 127 8.15 9.99 -16.28
N CYS A 128 8.88 10.96 -15.66
CA CYS A 128 10.23 11.31 -16.08
C CYS A 128 11.23 10.18 -15.88
N PHE A 129 11.17 9.49 -14.74
CA PHE A 129 12.05 8.38 -14.42
C PHE A 129 11.75 7.16 -15.29
N ARG A 130 10.48 6.72 -15.33
CA ARG A 130 10.02 5.56 -16.09
C ARG A 130 10.33 5.64 -17.59
N ARG A 131 10.28 6.84 -18.19
CA ARG A 131 10.62 7.02 -19.60
C ARG A 131 12.12 6.88 -19.89
N ARG A 132 12.97 7.22 -18.92
CA ARG A 132 14.43 7.17 -19.10
C ARG A 132 15.04 5.83 -18.71
N ARG A 133 14.45 5.13 -17.71
CA ARG A 133 14.98 3.93 -17.08
C ARG A 133 13.87 2.92 -16.83
N TYR A 134 13.28 2.42 -17.91
CA TYR A 134 12.15 1.50 -17.83
C TYR A 134 12.50 0.21 -17.07
N ASP A 135 13.70 -0.34 -17.28
CA ASP A 135 14.14 -1.57 -16.63
C ASP A 135 14.21 -1.42 -15.11
N VAL A 136 14.77 -0.29 -14.64
CA VAL A 136 14.83 0.02 -13.21
C VAL A 136 13.42 0.21 -12.64
N PHE A 137 12.53 0.90 -13.35
CA PHE A 137 11.13 1.03 -12.97
C PHE A 137 10.48 -0.35 -12.82
N PHE A 138 10.65 -1.25 -13.79
CA PHE A 138 10.02 -2.57 -13.79
C PHE A 138 10.50 -3.42 -12.60
N ILE A 139 11.80 -3.41 -12.31
CA ILE A 139 12.39 -4.12 -11.16
C ILE A 139 11.91 -3.48 -9.85
N ALA A 140 12.02 -2.16 -9.71
CA ALA A 140 11.61 -1.45 -8.50
C ALA A 140 10.09 -1.58 -8.24
N HIS A 141 9.30 -1.75 -9.30
CA HIS A 141 7.85 -1.94 -9.15
C HIS A 141 7.50 -3.24 -8.41
N GLN A 142 8.41 -4.24 -8.40
CA GLN A 142 8.22 -5.47 -7.60
C GLN A 142 8.28 -5.21 -6.08
N LEU A 143 8.76 -4.04 -5.65
CA LEU A 143 8.69 -3.63 -4.25
C LEU A 143 7.25 -3.52 -3.72
N HIS A 144 6.24 -3.58 -4.59
CA HIS A 144 4.86 -3.67 -4.15
C HIS A 144 4.61 -4.89 -3.25
N PHE A 145 5.30 -6.02 -3.44
CA PHE A 145 5.21 -7.18 -2.55
C PHE A 145 5.73 -6.84 -1.14
N VAL A 146 6.85 -6.10 -1.05
CA VAL A 146 7.39 -5.63 0.24
C VAL A 146 6.43 -4.63 0.86
N PHE A 147 5.94 -3.67 0.07
CA PHE A 147 4.99 -2.65 0.51
C PHE A 147 3.70 -3.27 1.10
N PHE A 148 3.04 -4.15 0.38
CA PHE A 148 1.81 -4.79 0.86
C PHE A 148 2.07 -5.78 2.00
N GLY A 149 3.17 -6.55 1.96
CA GLY A 149 3.52 -7.50 3.01
C GLY A 149 3.80 -6.82 4.34
N PHE A 150 4.64 -5.81 4.36
CA PHE A 150 4.92 -5.03 5.57
C PHE A 150 3.76 -4.15 5.99
N GLY A 151 2.95 -3.65 5.05
CA GLY A 151 1.70 -2.96 5.36
C GLY A 151 0.71 -3.85 6.11
N ALA A 152 0.60 -5.12 5.73
CA ALA A 152 -0.24 -6.11 6.42
C ALA A 152 0.29 -6.46 7.82
N ILE A 153 1.62 -6.47 8.01
CA ILE A 153 2.26 -6.64 9.32
C ILE A 153 2.05 -5.39 10.19
N HIS A 154 2.16 -4.20 9.59
CA HIS A 154 1.93 -2.93 10.28
C HIS A 154 0.51 -2.86 10.85
N TRP A 155 -0.47 -3.17 10.04
CA TRP A 155 -1.87 -3.16 10.44
C TRP A 155 -2.64 -4.30 9.75
N PRO A 156 -2.95 -5.39 10.46
CA PRO A 156 -3.57 -6.59 9.87
C PRO A 156 -4.90 -6.33 9.15
N THR A 157 -5.63 -5.27 9.52
CA THR A 157 -6.85 -4.85 8.81
C THR A 157 -6.61 -4.54 7.33
N CYS A 158 -5.38 -4.17 6.94
CA CYS A 158 -5.00 -3.98 5.53
C CYS A 158 -5.26 -5.23 4.68
N ILE A 159 -5.17 -6.44 5.29
CA ILE A 159 -5.45 -7.71 4.60
C ILE A 159 -6.89 -7.74 4.10
N CYS A 160 -7.85 -7.26 4.89
CA CYS A 160 -9.26 -7.24 4.51
C CYS A 160 -9.50 -6.37 3.26
N PHE A 161 -8.75 -5.28 3.13
CA PHE A 161 -8.83 -4.38 1.98
C PHE A 161 -8.03 -4.88 0.77
N ALA A 162 -6.98 -5.67 1.00
CA ALA A 162 -6.21 -6.32 -0.06
C ALA A 162 -6.89 -7.59 -0.60
N ALA A 163 -7.71 -8.26 0.20
CA ALA A 163 -8.33 -9.54 -0.16
C ALA A 163 -9.14 -9.49 -1.47
N PRO A 164 -10.00 -8.50 -1.75
CA PRO A 164 -10.70 -8.40 -3.03
C PRO A 164 -9.75 -8.34 -4.22
N ALA A 165 -8.66 -7.59 -4.09
CA ALA A 165 -7.65 -7.48 -5.15
C ALA A 165 -6.93 -8.80 -5.41
N VAL A 166 -6.61 -9.56 -4.37
CA VAL A 166 -6.02 -10.91 -4.49
C VAL A 166 -6.99 -11.87 -5.17
N VAL A 167 -8.29 -11.82 -4.82
CA VAL A 167 -9.32 -12.64 -5.47
C VAL A 167 -9.43 -12.29 -6.96
N PHE A 168 -9.49 -11.02 -7.31
CA PHE A 168 -9.53 -10.60 -8.71
C PHE A 168 -8.27 -10.96 -9.49
N TYR A 169 -7.10 -10.84 -8.85
CA TYR A 169 -5.83 -11.25 -9.45
C TYR A 169 -5.80 -12.75 -9.75
N THR A 170 -6.17 -13.57 -8.79
CA THR A 170 -6.18 -15.04 -8.96
C THR A 170 -7.22 -15.48 -9.99
N ALA A 171 -8.40 -14.88 -10.00
CA ALA A 171 -9.43 -15.13 -11.00
C ALA A 171 -8.95 -14.75 -12.42
N ASP A 172 -8.35 -13.58 -12.61
CA ASP A 172 -7.82 -13.13 -13.90
C ASP A 172 -6.67 -14.03 -14.38
N LEU A 173 -5.79 -14.45 -13.46
CA LEU A 173 -4.71 -15.40 -13.77
C LEU A 173 -5.27 -16.76 -14.18
N ALA A 174 -6.25 -17.30 -13.45
CA ALA A 174 -6.88 -18.57 -13.77
C ALA A 174 -7.55 -18.55 -15.16
N MET A 175 -8.28 -17.48 -15.48
CA MET A 175 -8.90 -17.29 -16.79
C MET A 175 -7.86 -17.26 -17.92
N ARG A 176 -6.76 -16.56 -17.72
CA ARG A 176 -5.67 -16.50 -18.74
C ARG A 176 -4.99 -17.85 -18.94
N LEU A 177 -4.73 -18.59 -17.86
CA LEU A 177 -4.17 -19.93 -17.96
C LEU A 177 -5.12 -20.88 -18.67
N HIS A 178 -6.41 -20.83 -18.35
CA HIS A 178 -7.43 -21.67 -19.01
C HIS A 178 -7.51 -21.41 -20.51
N VAL A 179 -7.51 -20.16 -20.95
CA VAL A 179 -7.51 -19.79 -22.36
C VAL A 179 -6.24 -20.29 -23.06
N ARG A 180 -5.06 -20.13 -22.44
CA ARG A 180 -3.79 -20.64 -23.01
C ARG A 180 -3.81 -22.15 -23.19
N VAL A 181 -4.28 -22.89 -22.18
CA VAL A 181 -4.37 -24.37 -22.25
C VAL A 181 -5.31 -24.79 -23.39
N ARG A 182 -6.47 -24.14 -23.55
CA ARG A 182 -7.40 -24.44 -24.66
C ARG A 182 -6.78 -24.20 -26.03
N VAL A 183 -6.09 -23.06 -26.21
CA VAL A 183 -5.44 -22.71 -27.48
C VAL A 183 -4.36 -23.74 -27.83
N VAL A 184 -3.55 -24.16 -26.87
CA VAL A 184 -2.50 -25.18 -27.10
C VAL A 184 -3.12 -26.54 -27.41
N ALA A 185 -4.20 -26.93 -26.75
CA ALA A 185 -4.90 -28.19 -27.00
C ALA A 185 -5.50 -28.23 -28.42
N THR A 186 -6.14 -27.13 -28.83
CA THR A 186 -6.70 -27.03 -30.23
C THR A 186 -5.61 -27.04 -31.30
N ALA A 187 -4.48 -26.35 -31.07
CA ALA A 187 -3.37 -26.34 -32.01
C ALA A 187 -2.65 -27.70 -32.16
N ARG A 188 -2.77 -28.59 -31.16
CA ARG A 188 -2.22 -29.97 -31.25
C ARG A 188 -3.19 -30.97 -31.87
N ALA A 189 -4.47 -30.63 -32.00
CA ALA A 189 -5.49 -31.48 -32.57
C ALA A 189 -5.66 -31.32 -34.10
N HIS A 190 -4.99 -30.31 -34.66
CA HIS A 190 -4.86 -30.04 -36.10
C HIS A 190 -3.43 -30.31 -36.56
#